data_4ccf1a32a0d6dc30f07807410c11b71c
#
_entry.id   4ccf1a32a0d6dc30f07807410c11b71c
#
_cell.length_a   1.000
_cell.length_b   1.000
_cell.length_c   1.000
_cell.angle_alpha   90.00
_cell.angle_beta   90.00
_cell.angle_gamma   90.00
#
_symmetry.space_group_name_H-M   'P 1'
#
loop_
_entity.id
_entity.type
_entity.pdbx_description
1 polymer ?
#
loop_
_entity_poly.entity_id
_entity_poly.type
_entity_poly.pdbx_seq_one_letter_code
_entity_poly.pdbx_strand_id
1 'polypeptide(L)'
;MTLAALTSRQAVLEAITEFEQIGREAFLSKYGFGKSRSYFIVHDGTRYDSKAVAGAAYGFEHPSEGPLTPDQFSGGEQTVARRMKQLGFNIKRIASQNPDWTEDELILAL
;
A
#
# COMPACT_ATOMS: atom_id res chain seq x y z
N MET A 1 12.57 0.33 14.61
CA MET A 1 11.42 -0.07 13.80
C MET A 1 11.15 0.97 12.72
N THR A 2 11.62 0.72 11.52
CA THR A 2 11.48 1.68 10.43
C THR A 2 11.13 0.97 9.14
N LEU A 3 10.53 1.70 8.22
CA LEU A 3 10.18 1.14 6.91
C LEU A 3 11.42 0.69 6.13
N ALA A 4 12.58 1.26 6.42
CA ALA A 4 13.81 0.84 5.76
C ALA A 4 14.15 -0.62 6.04
N ALA A 5 13.65 -1.18 7.13
CA ALA A 5 13.86 -2.58 7.47
C ALA A 5 12.93 -3.51 6.72
N LEU A 6 11.97 -2.99 5.95
CA LEU A 6 11.13 -3.80 5.09
C LEU A 6 11.91 -4.09 3.80
N THR A 7 12.48 -5.28 3.71
CA THR A 7 13.36 -5.64 2.61
C THR A 7 12.90 -6.90 1.88
N SER A 8 11.81 -7.53 2.33
CA SER A 8 11.35 -8.80 1.78
C SER A 8 10.20 -8.60 0.82
N ARG A 9 10.45 -8.90 -0.46
CA ARG A 9 9.38 -8.91 -1.45
C ARG A 9 8.32 -9.95 -1.09
N GLN A 10 8.75 -11.10 -0.56
CA GLN A 10 7.83 -12.15 -0.17
C GLN A 10 6.85 -11.68 0.91
N ALA A 11 7.35 -10.90 1.87
CA ALA A 11 6.48 -10.36 2.92
C ALA A 11 5.39 -9.45 2.34
N VAL A 12 5.75 -8.65 1.33
CA VAL A 12 4.76 -7.80 0.67
C VAL A 12 3.73 -8.64 -0.07
N LEU A 13 4.16 -9.72 -0.72
CA LEU A 13 3.24 -10.62 -1.41
C LEU A 13 2.29 -11.30 -0.42
N GLU A 14 2.78 -11.64 0.76
CA GLU A 14 1.92 -12.23 1.79
C GLU A 14 0.88 -11.23 2.27
N ALA A 15 1.28 -9.96 2.42
CA ALA A 15 0.33 -8.92 2.81
C ALA A 15 -0.73 -8.71 1.73
N ILE A 16 -0.33 -8.73 0.46
CA ILE A 16 -1.28 -8.60 -0.64
C ILE A 16 -2.25 -9.78 -0.65
N THR A 17 -1.75 -10.99 -0.39
CA THR A 17 -2.60 -12.17 -0.33
C THR A 17 -3.65 -12.03 0.76
N GLU A 18 -3.24 -11.58 1.94
CA GLU A 18 -4.20 -11.35 3.02
C GLU A 18 -5.23 -10.29 2.65
N PHE A 19 -4.76 -9.21 2.01
CA PHE A 19 -5.65 -8.15 1.56
C PHE A 19 -6.76 -8.71 0.67
N GLU A 20 -6.40 -9.61 -0.25
CA GLU A 20 -7.38 -10.23 -1.13
C GLU A 20 -8.30 -11.19 -0.41
N GLN A 21 -7.79 -11.90 0.59
CA GLN A 21 -8.58 -12.89 1.30
C GLN A 21 -9.65 -12.25 2.18
N ILE A 22 -9.32 -11.17 2.88
CA ILE A 22 -10.25 -10.59 3.83
C ILE A 22 -10.95 -9.32 3.30
N GLY A 23 -10.45 -8.76 2.21
CA GLY A 23 -11.03 -7.57 1.60
C GLY A 23 -10.43 -6.28 2.14
N ARG A 24 -10.59 -5.20 1.36
CA ARG A 24 -9.96 -3.92 1.67
C ARG A 24 -10.34 -3.37 3.03
N GLU A 25 -11.65 -3.32 3.31
CA GLU A 25 -12.11 -2.69 4.55
C GLU A 25 -11.66 -3.48 5.78
N ALA A 26 -11.74 -4.79 5.71
CA ALA A 26 -11.31 -5.62 6.83
C ALA A 26 -9.81 -5.52 7.03
N PHE A 27 -9.05 -5.48 5.93
CA PHE A 27 -7.60 -5.36 6.01
C PHE A 27 -7.17 -4.03 6.62
N LEU A 28 -7.76 -2.94 6.15
CA LEU A 28 -7.45 -1.62 6.69
C LEU A 28 -7.83 -1.52 8.17
N SER A 29 -8.98 -2.03 8.53
CA SER A 29 -9.44 -2.02 9.92
C SER A 29 -8.52 -2.86 10.81
N LYS A 30 -8.10 -4.02 10.31
CA LYS A 30 -7.24 -4.92 11.09
C LYS A 30 -5.93 -4.25 11.49
N TYR A 31 -5.35 -3.48 10.57
CA TYR A 31 -4.05 -2.86 10.80
C TYR A 31 -4.14 -1.39 11.18
N GLY A 32 -5.34 -0.84 11.26
CA GLY A 32 -5.56 0.53 11.74
C GLY A 32 -5.23 1.60 10.73
N PHE A 33 -5.30 1.30 9.45
CA PHE A 33 -4.98 2.26 8.40
C PHE A 33 -6.24 2.86 7.78
N GLY A 34 -6.13 4.13 7.38
CA GLY A 34 -7.14 4.75 6.55
C GLY A 34 -6.93 4.40 5.08
N LYS A 35 -7.89 4.79 4.25
CA LYS A 35 -7.80 4.53 2.82
C LYS A 35 -6.74 5.40 2.18
N SER A 36 -5.92 4.81 1.30
CA SER A 36 -4.96 5.54 0.52
C SER A 36 -5.67 6.49 -0.43
N ARG A 37 -5.07 7.66 -0.64
CA ARG A 37 -5.65 8.67 -1.52
C ARG A 37 -4.86 8.87 -2.80
N SER A 38 -3.55 8.71 -2.74
CA SER A 38 -2.69 9.05 -3.86
C SER A 38 -1.86 7.89 -4.38
N TYR A 39 -1.33 7.05 -3.50
CA TYR A 39 -0.38 6.02 -3.90
C TYR A 39 -0.94 4.64 -3.67
N PHE A 40 -0.85 3.82 -4.72
CA PHE A 40 -1.34 2.45 -4.68
C PHE A 40 -0.31 1.52 -5.28
N ILE A 41 -0.17 0.32 -4.70
CA ILE A 41 0.58 -0.75 -5.34
C ILE A 41 -0.33 -1.37 -6.39
N VAL A 42 0.20 -1.54 -7.60
CA VAL A 42 -0.53 -2.23 -8.67
C VAL A 42 0.14 -3.59 -8.88
N HIS A 43 -0.61 -4.64 -8.65
CA HIS A 43 -0.11 -6.00 -8.77
C HIS A 43 -1.18 -6.87 -9.41
N ASP A 44 -0.82 -7.53 -10.51
CA ASP A 44 -1.74 -8.37 -11.29
C ASP A 44 -3.02 -7.63 -11.64
N GLY A 45 -2.89 -6.35 -12.00
CA GLY A 45 -4.03 -5.55 -12.44
C GLY A 45 -4.92 -5.03 -11.34
N THR A 46 -4.58 -5.28 -10.08
CA THR A 46 -5.37 -4.84 -8.94
C THR A 46 -4.60 -3.80 -8.14
N ARG A 47 -5.32 -2.82 -7.59
CA ARG A 47 -4.71 -1.77 -6.77
C ARG A 47 -4.86 -2.09 -5.30
N TYR A 48 -3.79 -1.84 -4.55
CA TYR A 48 -3.76 -2.07 -3.10
C TYR A 48 -3.28 -0.82 -2.40
N ASP A 49 -3.83 -0.55 -1.22
CA ASP A 49 -3.46 0.60 -0.41
C ASP A 49 -1.99 0.44 0.03
N SER A 50 -1.10 1.24 -0.53
CA SER A 50 0.33 1.01 -0.38
C SER A 50 0.81 1.11 1.06
N LYS A 51 0.31 2.09 1.81
CA LYS A 51 0.75 2.27 3.18
C LYS A 51 0.32 1.11 4.07
N ALA A 52 -0.93 0.66 3.91
CA ALA A 52 -1.43 -0.44 4.72
C ALA A 52 -0.70 -1.75 4.40
N VAL A 53 -0.46 -2.00 3.10
CA VAL A 53 0.28 -3.19 2.70
C VAL A 53 1.70 -3.15 3.25
N ALA A 54 2.36 -1.99 3.20
CA ALA A 54 3.71 -1.87 3.72
C ALA A 54 3.76 -2.14 5.22
N GLY A 55 2.80 -1.58 5.97
CA GLY A 55 2.75 -1.81 7.41
C GLY A 55 2.54 -3.26 7.77
N ALA A 56 1.60 -3.92 7.09
CA ALA A 56 1.33 -5.34 7.33
C ALA A 56 2.53 -6.20 6.93
N ALA A 57 3.16 -5.88 5.80
CA ALA A 57 4.32 -6.64 5.32
C ALA A 57 5.47 -6.59 6.31
N TYR A 58 5.65 -5.46 6.97
CA TYR A 58 6.69 -5.36 7.99
C TYR A 58 6.50 -6.43 9.07
N GLY A 59 5.27 -6.64 9.50
CA GLY A 59 4.96 -7.67 10.48
C GLY A 59 5.22 -9.08 9.99
N PHE A 60 5.00 -9.32 8.69
CA PHE A 60 5.33 -10.64 8.13
C PHE A 60 6.83 -10.87 8.07
N GLU A 61 7.59 -9.84 7.79
CA GLU A 61 9.06 -9.96 7.74
C GLU A 61 9.68 -9.99 9.15
N HIS A 62 9.08 -9.27 10.09
CA HIS A 62 9.60 -9.17 11.45
C HIS A 62 8.50 -9.54 12.45
N PRO A 63 8.16 -10.84 12.55
CA PRO A 63 7.03 -11.25 13.40
C PRO A 63 7.17 -10.86 14.86
N SER A 64 8.41 -10.80 15.38
CA SER A 64 8.61 -10.44 16.77
C SER A 64 8.33 -8.96 17.04
N GLU A 65 8.39 -8.12 16.03
CA GLU A 65 8.10 -6.70 16.16
C GLU A 65 6.67 -6.35 15.82
N GLY A 66 6.04 -7.15 14.95
CA GLY A 66 4.69 -6.90 14.51
C GLY A 66 4.60 -5.86 13.41
N PRO A 67 3.38 -5.62 12.90
CA PRO A 67 3.20 -4.66 11.81
C PRO A 67 3.46 -3.23 12.27
N LEU A 68 3.87 -2.38 11.32
CA LEU A 68 4.00 -0.96 11.59
C LEU A 68 2.61 -0.31 11.64
N THR A 69 2.47 0.70 12.49
CA THR A 69 1.23 1.48 12.59
C THR A 69 1.31 2.72 11.71
N PRO A 70 0.16 3.34 11.41
CA PRO A 70 0.16 4.48 10.48
C PRO A 70 1.03 5.65 10.91
N ASP A 71 1.18 5.85 12.21
CA ASP A 71 1.96 6.98 12.73
C ASP A 71 3.45 6.69 12.80
N GLN A 72 3.88 5.48 12.47
CA GLN A 72 5.30 5.13 12.51
C GLN A 72 6.02 5.42 11.20
N PHE A 73 5.29 5.70 10.13
CA PHE A 73 5.91 6.01 8.85
C PHE A 73 4.97 6.82 7.97
N SER A 74 5.54 7.45 6.94
CA SER A 74 4.76 8.24 6.00
C SER A 74 4.40 7.41 4.77
N GLY A 75 3.22 7.64 4.20
CA GLY A 75 2.77 6.94 3.01
C GLY A 75 3.13 7.61 1.70
N GLY A 76 3.99 8.62 1.71
CA GLY A 76 4.30 9.39 0.52
C GLY A 76 5.33 8.75 -0.40
N GLU A 77 5.67 9.49 -1.45
CA GLU A 77 6.57 8.98 -2.49
C GLU A 77 7.98 8.70 -1.96
N GLN A 78 8.43 9.52 -1.00
CA GLN A 78 9.79 9.40 -0.48
C GLN A 78 9.95 8.21 0.49
N THR A 79 8.86 7.59 0.87
CA THR A 79 8.91 6.47 1.81
C THR A 79 8.32 5.21 1.21
N VAL A 80 7.00 5.04 1.30
CA VAL A 80 6.36 3.78 0.91
C VAL A 80 6.51 3.52 -0.58
N ALA A 81 6.19 4.51 -1.44
CA ALA A 81 6.25 4.29 -2.88
C ALA A 81 7.65 3.91 -3.30
N ARG A 82 8.65 4.62 -2.77
CA ARG A 82 10.04 4.35 -3.11
C ARG A 82 10.45 2.94 -2.69
N ARG A 83 10.09 2.54 -1.47
CA ARG A 83 10.44 1.22 -0.97
C ARG A 83 9.78 0.11 -1.79
N MET A 84 8.50 0.29 -2.14
CA MET A 84 7.81 -0.71 -2.93
C MET A 84 8.43 -0.85 -4.32
N LYS A 85 8.84 0.27 -4.93
CA LYS A 85 9.52 0.21 -6.22
C LYS A 85 10.85 -0.53 -6.10
N GLN A 86 11.58 -0.31 -5.02
CA GLN A 86 12.84 -1.01 -4.79
C GLN A 86 12.63 -2.52 -4.64
N LEU A 87 11.47 -2.91 -4.13
CA LEU A 87 11.14 -4.33 -3.98
C LEU A 87 10.52 -4.92 -5.24
N GLY A 88 10.42 -4.14 -6.32
CA GLY A 88 9.97 -4.65 -7.60
C GLY A 88 8.48 -4.52 -7.84
N PHE A 89 7.77 -3.70 -7.07
CA PHE A 89 6.35 -3.49 -7.27
C PHE A 89 6.09 -2.20 -8.04
N ASN A 90 4.99 -2.19 -8.79
CA ASN A 90 4.55 -1.00 -9.50
C ASN A 90 3.74 -0.12 -8.56
N ILE A 91 4.01 1.18 -8.64
CA ILE A 91 3.27 2.16 -7.85
C ILE A 91 2.53 3.08 -8.80
N LYS A 92 1.26 3.29 -8.54
CA LYS A 92 0.47 4.25 -9.28
C LYS A 92 0.12 5.41 -8.38
N ARG A 93 0.40 6.61 -8.85
CA ARG A 93 -0.03 7.83 -8.16
C ARG A 93 -1.29 8.34 -8.84
N ILE A 94 -2.30 8.62 -8.03
CA ILE A 94 -3.56 9.16 -8.51
C ILE A 94 -3.69 10.58 -8.00
N ALA A 95 -3.93 11.53 -8.92
CA ALA A 95 -4.17 12.91 -8.53
C ALA A 95 -5.46 12.95 -7.72
N SER A 96 -5.37 13.49 -6.52
CA SER A 96 -6.45 13.33 -5.58
C SER A 96 -7.48 14.42 -5.68
N GLN A 97 -7.26 15.47 -6.46
CA GLN A 97 -8.19 16.40 -6.55
C GLN A 97 -8.76 16.59 -7.75
N ASN A 98 -9.50 16.70 -8.10
CA ASN A 98 -10.14 16.93 -9.10
C ASN A 98 -11.34 16.42 -9.14
N PRO A 99 -12.08 16.96 -8.90
CA PRO A 99 -13.30 16.40 -8.88
C PRO A 99 -13.87 16.29 -10.22
N ASP A 100 -13.98 16.27 -10.93
CA ASP A 100 -14.40 16.12 -12.06
C ASP A 100 -13.98 15.30 -12.92
N TRP A 101 -14.00 15.41 -12.75
CA TRP A 101 -13.56 14.41 -13.32
C TRP A 101 -13.64 13.78 -13.95
N THR A 102 -13.70 13.97 -14.25
CA THR A 102 -13.52 13.23 -14.81
C THR A 102 -13.01 12.63 -15.29
N GLU A 103 -12.97 12.74 -15.45
CA GLU A 103 -12.52 11.82 -15.86
C GLU A 103 -12.10 11.09 -16.05
N ASP A 104 -12.21 11.51 -16.18
CA ASP A 104 -11.83 10.46 -16.32
C ASP A 104 -11.61 9.87 -16.44
N GLU A 105 -12.00 10.34 -16.40
CA GLU A 105 -11.97 9.44 -16.47
C GLU A 105 -11.74 9.12 -16.88
N LEU A 106 -11.93 9.81 -17.05
CA LEU A 106 -11.82 9.19 -17.38
C LEU A 106 -11.35 8.81 -17.79
N ILE A 107 -11.54 9.21 -18.06
CA ILE A 107 -11.35 8.50 -18.42
C ILE A 107 -11.12 8.04 -18.82
N LEU A 108 -11.38 8.42 -19.03
CA LEU A 108 -11.30 7.65 -19.30
C LEU A 108 -11.07 7.25 -19.73
N ALA A 109 -11.42 7.62 -19.87
CA ALA A 109 -11.30 6.94 -20.13
C ALA A 109 -11.10 6.69 -20.56
N LEU A 110 -11.40 6.99 -20.63
CA LEU A 110 -11.30 6.38 -20.84
C LEU A 110 -11.10 6.03 -21.07
#